data_d0f6ccf8bd80b5d848d761072553cecf
#
_entry.id   d0f6ccf8bd80b5d848d761072553cecf
#
_cell.length_a   1.000
_cell.length_b   1.000
_cell.length_c   1.000
_cell.angle_alpha   90.00
_cell.angle_beta   90.00
_cell.angle_gamma   90.00
#
_symmetry.space_group_name_H-M   'P 1'
#
loop_
_entity.id
_entity.type
_entity.pdbx_description
1 polymer ?
#
loop_
_entity_poly.entity_id
_entity_poly.type
_entity_poly.pdbx_seq_one_letter_code
_entity_poly.pdbx_strand_id
1 'polypeptide(L)'
;MKAYKRIVAMMMSLSLMLGLTACGQTEPGKPVDEPADGREKITFVLDWTPNTNHTGLYVALANGYFAERGLDVEVVQPPEDGAEVLVASGKAQFGVSFQDYIAPAQVTGKELPITAVAAVIQHNTSGIISRAGEGMDRPAGLEGKKYATWDLPVEKATMAQVMAADGGDFAKVELIPSTVTDEVSALESRSVDAIWIYYAWAGIACEVAGLETDYFAFADVDPVFDYYTPVIIANNDFLAGKPETAKAFLAALSEGYQYAMKNPIPAADILMGIAPELGSNPELVYASQKYLAEAYQAEAARWGEIDPARWGNFYTWLNENKLLEGELDPACGFTNDYLP
;
A
#
# COMPACT_ATOMS: atom_id res chain seq x y z
N MET A 1 53.27 6.71 28.90
CA MET A 1 53.77 6.08 30.13
C MET A 1 52.83 4.99 30.52
N LYS A 2 53.32 3.78 30.37
CA LYS A 2 53.36 2.65 31.31
C LYS A 2 51.97 2.21 31.81
N ALA A 3 51.41 1.17 31.32
CA ALA A 3 51.69 -0.25 31.63
C ALA A 3 51.01 -0.68 32.91
N TYR A 4 50.05 -1.62 32.82
CA TYR A 4 50.09 -2.78 33.69
C TYR A 4 49.54 -4.00 32.95
N LYS A 5 50.46 -4.90 32.74
CA LYS A 5 50.28 -6.29 32.29
C LYS A 5 50.28 -7.18 33.52
N ARG A 6 49.68 -8.37 33.32
CA ARG A 6 49.94 -9.66 34.06
C ARG A 6 49.07 -9.85 35.31
N ILE A 7 48.59 -11.03 35.65
CA ILE A 7 49.09 -12.43 35.68
C ILE A 7 47.90 -13.29 36.15
N VAL A 8 47.55 -14.44 35.79
CA VAL A 8 48.05 -15.82 35.74
C VAL A 8 46.83 -16.73 35.93
N ALA A 9 46.51 -17.60 35.12
CA ALA A 9 46.96 -18.98 34.90
C ALA A 9 46.39 -20.03 35.86
N MET A 10 45.80 -21.02 35.26
CA MET A 10 45.94 -22.44 35.53
C MET A 10 45.18 -23.05 36.73
N MET A 11 44.16 -23.83 36.43
CA MET A 11 44.12 -25.20 36.94
C MET A 11 43.45 -26.15 35.94
N MET A 12 44.25 -27.06 35.49
CA MET A 12 43.96 -28.27 34.75
C MET A 12 43.35 -29.29 35.71
N SER A 13 42.29 -29.96 35.35
CA SER A 13 42.06 -31.34 35.76
C SER A 13 41.35 -32.11 34.66
N LEU A 14 42.06 -33.07 34.24
CA LEU A 14 41.92 -34.15 33.31
C LEU A 14 40.79 -35.09 33.74
N SER A 15 39.85 -35.38 32.85
CA SER A 15 39.13 -36.66 32.86
C SER A 15 38.88 -37.09 31.41
N LEU A 16 39.60 -38.09 31.05
CA LEU A 16 39.55 -38.89 29.82
C LEU A 16 38.38 -39.88 29.94
N MET A 17 37.54 -40.04 28.91
CA MET A 17 37.29 -41.33 28.26
C MET A 17 36.15 -41.29 27.24
N LEU A 18 36.50 -41.85 26.10
CA LEU A 18 35.72 -42.61 25.07
C LEU A 18 34.46 -41.92 24.49
N GLY A 19 34.46 -41.48 23.28
CA GLY A 19 34.55 -42.27 22.04
C GLY A 19 33.19 -42.67 21.53
N LEU A 20 32.75 -41.97 20.47
CA LEU A 20 32.01 -42.60 19.38
C LEU A 20 31.86 -41.57 18.24
N THR A 21 32.47 -41.89 17.11
CA THR A 21 32.31 -41.29 15.80
C THR A 21 30.84 -41.28 15.39
N ALA A 22 30.25 -40.08 15.17
CA ALA A 22 29.07 -39.94 14.38
C ALA A 22 29.38 -38.95 13.23
N CYS A 23 29.42 -39.47 12.02
CA CYS A 23 29.46 -38.72 10.79
C CYS A 23 28.33 -37.68 10.79
N GLY A 24 28.70 -36.42 10.61
CA GLY A 24 27.73 -35.35 10.36
C GLY A 24 27.07 -35.57 9.00
N GLN A 25 25.81 -35.99 9.03
CA GLN A 25 24.89 -35.77 7.94
C GLN A 25 24.37 -34.33 8.12
N THR A 26 24.63 -33.47 7.13
CA THR A 26 23.92 -32.25 6.90
C THR A 26 22.43 -32.59 6.72
N GLU A 27 21.61 -32.27 7.71
CA GLU A 27 20.17 -32.36 7.58
C GLU A 27 19.73 -31.37 6.49
N PRO A 28 18.86 -31.78 5.55
CA PRO A 28 18.18 -30.85 4.66
C PRO A 28 17.31 -29.92 5.50
N GLY A 29 17.24 -28.63 5.07
CA GLY A 29 16.58 -27.57 5.78
C GLY A 29 15.23 -27.97 6.38
N LYS A 30 15.02 -27.54 7.63
CA LYS A 30 13.73 -27.69 8.32
C LYS A 30 12.64 -27.15 7.40
N PRO A 31 11.52 -27.88 7.25
CA PRO A 31 10.33 -27.32 6.63
C PRO A 31 9.88 -26.10 7.45
N VAL A 32 9.43 -25.07 6.76
CA VAL A 32 8.69 -23.96 7.36
C VAL A 32 7.58 -24.57 8.22
N ASP A 33 7.50 -24.18 9.49
CA ASP A 33 6.52 -24.69 10.46
C ASP A 33 5.11 -24.66 9.83
N GLU A 34 4.55 -25.85 9.55
CA GLU A 34 3.13 -25.96 9.27
C GLU A 34 2.35 -25.55 10.52
N PRO A 35 1.26 -24.77 10.41
CA PRO A 35 0.43 -24.43 11.56
C PRO A 35 -0.02 -25.71 12.27
N ALA A 36 0.01 -25.72 13.59
CA ALA A 36 -0.30 -26.88 14.43
C ALA A 36 -1.75 -27.41 14.25
N ASP A 37 -2.61 -26.66 13.53
CA ASP A 37 -4.02 -26.97 13.25
C ASP A 37 -4.33 -27.29 11.78
N GLY A 38 -3.30 -27.39 10.92
CA GLY A 38 -3.43 -27.78 9.50
C GLY A 38 -3.95 -26.68 8.57
N ARG A 39 -4.04 -25.42 9.03
CA ARG A 39 -4.37 -24.28 8.16
C ARG A 39 -3.22 -23.90 7.21
N GLU A 40 -3.55 -23.37 6.04
CA GLU A 40 -2.57 -22.87 5.08
C GLU A 40 -2.03 -21.51 5.56
N LYS A 41 -0.71 -21.39 5.69
CA LYS A 41 -0.05 -20.13 6.05
C LYS A 41 -0.04 -19.16 4.89
N ILE A 42 -0.51 -17.93 5.10
CA ILE A 42 -0.51 -16.84 4.14
C ILE A 42 0.15 -15.63 4.80
N THR A 43 1.21 -15.11 4.19
CA THR A 43 1.79 -13.83 4.56
C THR A 43 1.21 -12.74 3.68
N PHE A 44 0.66 -11.70 4.31
CA PHE A 44 0.14 -10.49 3.67
C PHE A 44 1.00 -9.30 4.08
N VAL A 45 1.58 -8.57 3.11
CA VAL A 45 2.39 -7.38 3.39
C VAL A 45 1.59 -6.11 3.12
N LEU A 46 1.63 -5.18 4.07
CA LEU A 46 1.04 -3.84 3.91
C LEU A 46 1.91 -2.97 2.99
N ASP A 47 1.33 -1.86 2.51
CA ASP A 47 2.03 -0.78 1.79
C ASP A 47 2.65 0.24 2.75
N TRP A 48 2.04 0.43 3.92
CA TRP A 48 2.43 1.41 4.92
C TRP A 48 1.94 0.99 6.31
N THR A 49 1.98 1.91 7.28
CA THR A 49 1.38 1.68 8.61
C THR A 49 -0.12 1.41 8.47
N PRO A 50 -0.72 0.63 9.40
CA PRO A 50 -2.16 0.37 9.39
C PRO A 50 -2.97 1.66 9.27
N ASN A 51 -3.96 1.64 8.39
CA ASN A 51 -4.92 2.73 8.19
C ASN A 51 -6.24 2.15 7.66
N THR A 52 -7.19 3.01 7.37
CA THR A 52 -8.54 2.58 6.97
C THR A 52 -8.61 1.86 5.60
N ASN A 53 -7.60 2.00 4.73
CA ASN A 53 -7.52 1.14 3.53
C ASN A 53 -7.42 -0.35 3.88
N HIS A 54 -6.89 -0.69 5.06
CA HIS A 54 -6.69 -2.06 5.52
C HIS A 54 -7.86 -2.60 6.37
N THR A 55 -8.91 -1.83 6.61
CA THR A 55 -10.00 -2.22 7.53
C THR A 55 -10.60 -3.57 7.16
N GLY A 56 -10.87 -3.83 5.87
CA GLY A 56 -11.44 -5.11 5.45
C GLY A 56 -10.56 -6.32 5.79
N LEU A 57 -9.24 -6.18 5.69
CA LEU A 57 -8.27 -7.21 6.09
C LEU A 57 -8.35 -7.50 7.59
N TYR A 58 -8.32 -6.45 8.41
CA TYR A 58 -8.37 -6.60 9.87
C TYR A 58 -9.71 -7.10 10.38
N VAL A 59 -10.81 -6.71 9.72
CA VAL A 59 -12.14 -7.27 9.97
C VAL A 59 -12.18 -8.77 9.64
N ALA A 60 -11.62 -9.18 8.49
CA ALA A 60 -11.58 -10.59 8.10
C ALA A 60 -10.77 -11.44 9.08
N LEU A 61 -9.68 -10.88 9.62
CA LEU A 61 -8.88 -11.51 10.68
C LEU A 61 -9.66 -11.64 11.98
N ALA A 62 -10.22 -10.53 12.48
CA ALA A 62 -10.90 -10.49 13.78
C ALA A 62 -12.16 -11.36 13.81
N ASN A 63 -12.91 -11.38 12.71
CA ASN A 63 -14.14 -12.17 12.59
C ASN A 63 -13.87 -13.64 12.22
N GLY A 64 -12.61 -14.03 11.97
CA GLY A 64 -12.25 -15.41 11.65
C GLY A 64 -12.57 -15.86 10.22
N TYR A 65 -12.87 -14.95 9.28
CA TYR A 65 -13.26 -15.31 7.89
C TYR A 65 -12.17 -16.08 7.14
N PHE A 66 -10.90 -15.77 7.42
CA PHE A 66 -9.76 -16.53 6.91
C PHE A 66 -9.70 -17.93 7.56
N ALA A 67 -9.83 -18.00 8.88
CA ALA A 67 -9.75 -19.26 9.62
C ALA A 67 -10.87 -20.24 9.21
N GLU A 68 -12.09 -19.76 8.97
CA GLU A 68 -13.22 -20.55 8.45
C GLU A 68 -12.94 -21.17 7.08
N ARG A 69 -12.01 -20.58 6.33
CA ARG A 69 -11.56 -21.07 5.01
C ARG A 69 -10.24 -21.84 5.07
N GLY A 70 -9.82 -22.22 6.28
CA GLY A 70 -8.60 -23.00 6.47
C GLY A 70 -7.31 -22.20 6.24
N LEU A 71 -7.36 -20.87 6.42
CA LEU A 71 -6.20 -19.98 6.24
C LEU A 71 -5.72 -19.43 7.59
N ASP A 72 -4.39 -19.35 7.74
CA ASP A 72 -3.70 -18.68 8.84
C ASP A 72 -2.94 -17.49 8.27
N VAL A 73 -3.51 -16.28 8.42
CA VAL A 73 -3.01 -15.07 7.76
C VAL A 73 -2.17 -14.25 8.74
N GLU A 74 -0.89 -14.08 8.39
CA GLU A 74 0.05 -13.19 9.07
C GLU A 74 0.19 -11.87 8.29
N VAL A 75 -0.04 -10.75 8.98
CA VAL A 75 0.13 -9.40 8.40
C VAL A 75 1.48 -8.83 8.81
N VAL A 76 2.27 -8.40 7.83
CA VAL A 76 3.61 -7.84 8.06
C VAL A 76 3.73 -6.43 7.49
N GLN A 77 4.61 -5.63 8.09
CA GLN A 77 4.95 -4.30 7.58
C GLN A 77 5.80 -4.40 6.32
N PRO A 78 5.73 -3.40 5.41
CA PRO A 78 6.56 -3.39 4.23
C PRO A 78 8.05 -3.24 4.60
N PRO A 79 8.95 -3.96 3.90
CA PRO A 79 10.39 -3.69 3.98
C PRO A 79 10.74 -2.38 3.27
N GLU A 80 11.99 -1.90 3.43
CA GLU A 80 12.48 -0.71 2.72
C GLU A 80 12.36 -0.81 1.19
N ASP A 81 12.49 -2.02 0.64
CA ASP A 81 12.39 -2.30 -0.81
C ASP A 81 10.93 -2.37 -1.32
N GLY A 82 9.95 -2.17 -0.46
CA GLY A 82 8.52 -2.18 -0.79
C GLY A 82 7.85 -3.56 -0.74
N ALA A 83 6.53 -3.54 -0.78
CA ALA A 83 5.69 -4.75 -0.75
C ALA A 83 5.87 -5.60 -2.01
N GLU A 84 6.07 -4.98 -3.17
CA GLU A 84 6.21 -5.61 -4.48
C GLU A 84 7.35 -6.61 -4.52
N VAL A 85 8.50 -6.25 -3.95
CA VAL A 85 9.70 -7.12 -3.89
C VAL A 85 9.44 -8.33 -2.98
N LEU A 86 8.77 -8.12 -1.86
CA LEU A 86 8.45 -9.20 -0.93
C LEU A 86 7.48 -10.21 -1.56
N VAL A 87 6.43 -9.71 -2.25
CA VAL A 87 5.46 -10.54 -2.98
C VAL A 87 6.13 -11.23 -4.17
N ALA A 88 6.90 -10.51 -4.98
CA ALA A 88 7.58 -11.09 -6.15
C ALA A 88 8.54 -12.22 -5.75
N SER A 89 9.21 -12.12 -4.60
CA SER A 89 10.10 -13.17 -4.10
C SER A 89 9.38 -14.40 -3.54
N GLY A 90 8.04 -14.39 -3.44
CA GLY A 90 7.23 -15.45 -2.84
C GLY A 90 7.30 -15.52 -1.31
N LYS A 91 7.98 -14.58 -0.65
CA LYS A 91 8.02 -14.49 0.82
C LYS A 91 6.71 -13.99 1.41
N ALA A 92 5.94 -13.21 0.66
CA ALA A 92 4.54 -12.92 0.91
C ALA A 92 3.71 -13.45 -0.27
N GLN A 93 2.52 -13.98 0.00
CA GLN A 93 1.59 -14.45 -1.02
C GLN A 93 0.78 -13.31 -1.60
N PHE A 94 0.44 -12.34 -0.75
CA PHE A 94 -0.33 -11.15 -1.12
C PHE A 94 0.29 -9.91 -0.47
N GLY A 95 -0.06 -8.75 -1.02
CA GLY A 95 0.29 -7.47 -0.42
C GLY A 95 -0.56 -6.34 -0.95
N VAL A 96 -0.39 -5.15 -0.35
CA VAL A 96 -0.96 -3.91 -0.86
C VAL A 96 0.08 -3.19 -1.70
N SER A 97 -0.33 -2.65 -2.83
CA SER A 97 0.48 -1.80 -3.70
C SER A 97 -0.42 -0.82 -4.47
N PHE A 98 0.13 -0.15 -5.46
CA PHE A 98 -0.54 0.85 -6.27
C PHE A 98 -0.31 0.56 -7.75
N GLN A 99 -1.27 0.87 -8.61
CA GLN A 99 -1.17 0.59 -10.05
C GLN A 99 0.06 1.24 -10.69
N ASP A 100 0.42 2.45 -10.28
CA ASP A 100 1.62 3.16 -10.75
C ASP A 100 2.92 2.54 -10.20
N TYR A 101 2.92 2.00 -8.98
CA TYR A 101 4.09 1.36 -8.37
C TYR A 101 4.39 -0.01 -8.98
N ILE A 102 3.37 -0.77 -9.37
CA ILE A 102 3.59 -2.05 -10.05
C ILE A 102 3.87 -1.91 -11.55
N ALA A 103 3.59 -0.75 -12.16
CA ALA A 103 3.82 -0.52 -13.59
C ALA A 103 5.26 -0.83 -14.04
N PRO A 104 6.34 -0.41 -13.35
CA PRO A 104 7.71 -0.78 -13.70
C PRO A 104 7.95 -2.30 -13.67
N ALA A 105 7.23 -3.02 -12.80
CA ALA A 105 7.32 -4.47 -12.66
C ALA A 105 6.54 -5.24 -13.74
N GLN A 106 5.86 -4.55 -14.64
CA GLN A 106 5.10 -5.12 -15.75
C GLN A 106 5.70 -4.76 -17.13
N VAL A 107 6.83 -4.02 -17.13
CA VAL A 107 7.52 -3.64 -18.38
C VAL A 107 8.03 -4.88 -19.09
N THR A 108 7.76 -5.00 -20.39
CA THR A 108 8.14 -6.15 -21.23
C THR A 108 9.63 -6.48 -21.12
N GLY A 109 9.91 -7.71 -20.71
CA GLY A 109 11.27 -8.23 -20.52
C GLY A 109 11.91 -7.87 -19.17
N LYS A 110 11.17 -7.23 -18.26
CA LYS A 110 11.58 -6.89 -16.87
C LYS A 110 10.53 -7.29 -15.84
N GLU A 111 9.58 -8.12 -16.23
CA GLU A 111 8.41 -8.45 -15.42
C GLU A 111 8.81 -9.12 -14.10
N LEU A 112 8.27 -8.62 -13.01
CA LEU A 112 8.25 -9.34 -11.74
C LEU A 112 7.01 -10.25 -11.67
N PRO A 113 7.10 -11.40 -10.98
CA PRO A 113 5.99 -12.35 -10.89
C PRO A 113 4.90 -11.88 -9.92
N ILE A 114 4.30 -10.74 -10.19
CA ILE A 114 3.19 -10.16 -9.40
C ILE A 114 2.04 -9.73 -10.31
N THR A 115 0.82 -9.85 -9.80
CA THR A 115 -0.41 -9.46 -10.51
C THR A 115 -1.36 -8.81 -9.50
N ALA A 116 -2.00 -7.69 -9.88
CA ALA A 116 -3.09 -7.10 -9.11
C ALA A 116 -4.33 -7.99 -9.22
N VAL A 117 -4.94 -8.34 -8.09
CA VAL A 117 -6.06 -9.28 -7.98
C VAL A 117 -7.32 -8.69 -7.38
N ALA A 118 -7.23 -7.47 -6.85
CA ALA A 118 -8.37 -6.69 -6.38
C ALA A 118 -8.05 -5.21 -6.26
N ALA A 119 -8.99 -4.33 -6.56
CA ALA A 119 -8.95 -2.92 -6.17
C ALA A 119 -9.45 -2.77 -4.72
N VAL A 120 -8.72 -2.04 -3.88
CA VAL A 120 -9.16 -1.79 -2.49
C VAL A 120 -10.28 -0.76 -2.48
N ILE A 121 -10.13 0.33 -3.22
CA ILE A 121 -11.15 1.34 -3.50
C ILE A 121 -11.32 1.51 -5.00
N GLN A 122 -12.50 1.94 -5.43
CA GLN A 122 -12.81 2.01 -6.86
C GLN A 122 -12.26 3.26 -7.55
N HIS A 123 -12.23 4.40 -6.89
CA HIS A 123 -11.76 5.65 -7.47
C HIS A 123 -10.52 6.17 -6.77
N ASN A 124 -9.64 6.78 -7.55
CA ASN A 124 -8.45 7.43 -7.02
C ASN A 124 -8.83 8.67 -6.21
N THR A 125 -8.47 8.70 -4.94
CA THR A 125 -8.72 9.85 -4.05
C THR A 125 -7.51 10.78 -3.96
N SER A 126 -6.52 10.64 -4.86
CA SER A 126 -5.36 11.52 -4.87
C SER A 126 -5.66 12.87 -5.52
N GLY A 127 -5.02 13.89 -4.99
CA GLY A 127 -5.18 15.26 -5.45
C GLY A 127 -4.28 16.20 -4.67
N ILE A 128 -4.44 17.48 -4.88
CA ILE A 128 -3.69 18.50 -4.18
C ILE A 128 -4.56 19.14 -3.10
N ILE A 129 -4.03 19.18 -1.88
CA ILE A 129 -4.60 19.94 -0.77
C ILE A 129 -3.74 21.17 -0.49
N SER A 130 -4.40 22.26 -0.12
CA SER A 130 -3.81 23.54 0.23
C SER A 130 -4.65 24.27 1.27
N ARG A 131 -4.15 25.36 1.83
CA ARG A 131 -4.94 26.23 2.70
C ARG A 131 -6.05 26.92 1.93
N ALA A 132 -7.27 26.95 2.49
CA ALA A 132 -8.43 27.56 1.84
C ALA A 132 -8.24 29.07 1.59
N GLY A 133 -8.79 29.52 0.46
CA GLY A 133 -8.84 30.94 0.12
C GLY A 133 -7.52 31.57 -0.32
N GLU A 134 -6.46 30.76 -0.54
CA GLU A 134 -5.17 31.24 -1.04
C GLU A 134 -5.00 31.09 -2.55
N GLY A 135 -6.10 30.75 -3.26
CA GLY A 135 -6.18 30.68 -4.72
C GLY A 135 -5.58 29.41 -5.32
N MET A 136 -5.50 28.33 -4.54
CA MET A 136 -5.01 27.02 -4.94
C MET A 136 -6.14 25.98 -5.01
N ASP A 137 -7.37 26.43 -5.21
CA ASP A 137 -8.58 25.61 -5.39
C ASP A 137 -8.66 24.93 -6.77
N ARG A 138 -7.67 25.21 -7.63
CA ARG A 138 -7.54 24.67 -9.00
C ARG A 138 -6.07 24.54 -9.39
N PRO A 139 -5.72 23.67 -10.37
CA PRO A 139 -4.34 23.41 -10.75
C PRO A 139 -3.52 24.66 -11.12
N ALA A 140 -4.06 25.57 -11.92
CA ALA A 140 -3.34 26.79 -12.30
C ALA A 140 -3.01 27.72 -11.13
N GLY A 141 -3.73 27.60 -10.01
CA GLY A 141 -3.47 28.35 -8.78
C GLY A 141 -2.14 28.00 -8.09
N LEU A 142 -1.49 26.93 -8.51
CA LEU A 142 -0.19 26.49 -7.97
C LEU A 142 1.01 27.29 -8.54
N GLU A 143 0.83 28.11 -9.58
CA GLU A 143 1.94 28.93 -10.10
C GLU A 143 2.52 29.85 -9.03
N GLY A 144 3.84 29.77 -8.84
CA GLY A 144 4.58 30.53 -7.82
C GLY A 144 4.39 30.05 -6.38
N LYS A 145 3.73 28.91 -6.18
CA LYS A 145 3.50 28.30 -4.86
C LYS A 145 4.51 27.21 -4.55
N LYS A 146 4.74 26.96 -3.26
CA LYS A 146 5.62 25.90 -2.75
C LYS A 146 4.86 24.59 -2.70
N TYR A 147 5.22 23.66 -3.56
CA TYR A 147 4.67 22.32 -3.62
C TYR A 147 5.65 21.30 -3.04
N ALA A 148 5.19 20.51 -2.04
CA ALA A 148 5.97 19.40 -1.50
C ALA A 148 6.03 18.27 -2.55
N THR A 149 7.21 17.99 -3.08
CA THR A 149 7.42 16.99 -4.14
C THR A 149 8.25 15.81 -3.66
N TRP A 150 7.90 14.61 -4.10
CA TRP A 150 8.72 13.40 -3.98
C TRP A 150 9.79 13.30 -5.07
N ASP A 151 9.77 14.21 -6.03
CA ASP A 151 10.69 14.28 -7.17
C ASP A 151 10.56 13.10 -8.15
N LEU A 152 9.42 12.42 -8.18
CA LEU A 152 9.15 11.27 -9.03
C LEU A 152 8.70 11.67 -10.44
N PRO A 153 9.13 10.95 -11.50
CA PRO A 153 8.73 11.27 -12.87
C PRO A 153 7.22 11.25 -13.10
N VAL A 154 6.51 10.25 -12.56
CA VAL A 154 5.05 10.12 -12.70
C VAL A 154 4.33 11.28 -12.01
N GLU A 155 4.74 11.64 -10.78
CA GLU A 155 4.22 12.79 -10.05
C GLU A 155 4.34 14.08 -10.87
N LYS A 156 5.54 14.36 -11.38
CA LYS A 156 5.80 15.59 -12.17
C LYS A 156 5.00 15.63 -13.48
N ALA A 157 4.86 14.49 -14.15
CA ALA A 157 4.08 14.38 -15.38
C ALA A 157 2.58 14.59 -15.09
N THR A 158 2.05 14.02 -14.00
CA THR A 158 0.68 14.24 -13.56
C THR A 158 0.43 15.72 -13.27
N MET A 159 1.31 16.35 -12.47
CA MET A 159 1.20 17.78 -12.13
C MET A 159 1.27 18.67 -13.38
N ALA A 160 2.19 18.37 -14.29
CA ALA A 160 2.31 19.13 -15.53
C ALA A 160 1.03 19.02 -16.40
N GLN A 161 0.43 17.83 -16.49
CA GLN A 161 -0.78 17.62 -17.29
C GLN A 161 -2.00 18.30 -16.66
N VAL A 162 -2.26 18.13 -15.37
CA VAL A 162 -3.42 18.76 -14.72
C VAL A 162 -3.31 20.28 -14.73
N MET A 163 -2.11 20.84 -14.56
CA MET A 163 -1.90 22.28 -14.66
C MET A 163 -2.10 22.78 -16.08
N ALA A 164 -1.58 22.08 -17.10
CA ALA A 164 -1.78 22.44 -18.49
C ALA A 164 -3.26 22.37 -18.91
N ALA A 165 -4.01 21.37 -18.43
CA ALA A 165 -5.45 21.24 -18.67
C ALA A 165 -6.25 22.45 -18.13
N ASP A 166 -5.76 23.05 -17.05
CA ASP A 166 -6.34 24.24 -16.41
C ASP A 166 -5.70 25.58 -16.88
N GLY A 167 -4.80 25.53 -17.87
CA GLY A 167 -4.13 26.71 -18.44
C GLY A 167 -2.97 27.24 -17.60
N GLY A 168 -2.48 26.47 -16.63
CA GLY A 168 -1.29 26.77 -15.82
C GLY A 168 0.01 26.18 -16.40
N ASP A 169 1.11 26.59 -15.82
CA ASP A 169 2.46 26.17 -16.20
C ASP A 169 3.22 25.59 -14.99
N PHE A 170 3.40 24.27 -14.98
CA PHE A 170 4.09 23.56 -13.89
C PHE A 170 5.54 24.06 -13.67
N ALA A 171 6.21 24.57 -14.72
CA ALA A 171 7.57 25.12 -14.58
C ALA A 171 7.64 26.34 -13.65
N LYS A 172 6.51 26.96 -13.34
CA LYS A 172 6.42 28.09 -12.40
C LYS A 172 6.19 27.68 -10.95
N VAL A 173 5.96 26.39 -10.66
CA VAL A 173 5.77 25.87 -9.30
C VAL A 173 7.12 25.78 -8.61
N GLU A 174 7.20 26.24 -7.36
CA GLU A 174 8.39 26.08 -6.52
C GLU A 174 8.37 24.67 -5.90
N LEU A 175 9.23 23.78 -6.41
CA LEU A 175 9.33 22.40 -5.92
C LEU A 175 10.15 22.34 -4.66
N ILE A 176 9.57 21.86 -3.56
CA ILE A 176 10.22 21.65 -2.27
C ILE A 176 10.36 20.15 -2.04
N PRO A 177 11.54 19.55 -2.25
CA PRO A 177 11.75 18.12 -1.99
C PRO A 177 11.45 17.80 -0.52
N SER A 178 10.39 17.07 -0.28
CA SER A 178 9.92 16.75 1.07
C SER A 178 9.00 15.54 1.05
N THR A 179 9.19 14.64 2.02
CA THR A 179 8.18 13.64 2.37
C THR A 179 7.40 14.20 3.55
N VAL A 180 6.20 14.72 3.29
CA VAL A 180 5.29 15.18 4.34
C VAL A 180 4.62 13.96 4.95
N THR A 181 4.65 13.86 6.28
CA THR A 181 3.99 12.80 7.06
C THR A 181 2.95 13.35 8.04
N ASP A 182 2.86 14.68 8.14
CA ASP A 182 1.88 15.43 8.91
C ASP A 182 1.47 16.66 8.09
N GLU A 183 0.44 16.50 7.29
CA GLU A 183 -0.06 17.48 6.34
C GLU A 183 -0.63 18.70 7.06
N VAL A 184 -1.30 18.48 8.21
CA VAL A 184 -1.86 19.56 9.04
C VAL A 184 -0.75 20.50 9.48
N SER A 185 0.28 19.96 10.14
CA SER A 185 1.41 20.76 10.62
C SER A 185 2.18 21.43 9.47
N ALA A 186 2.34 20.76 8.34
CA ALA A 186 3.04 21.32 7.17
C ALA A 186 2.31 22.52 6.56
N LEU A 187 0.97 22.44 6.45
CA LEU A 187 0.14 23.52 5.95
C LEU A 187 0.02 24.68 6.96
N GLU A 188 -0.20 24.39 8.25
CA GLU A 188 -0.28 25.41 9.30
C GLU A 188 1.02 26.21 9.47
N SER A 189 2.16 25.51 9.46
CA SER A 189 3.48 26.17 9.58
C SER A 189 3.91 26.93 8.32
N ARG A 190 3.20 26.76 7.21
CA ARG A 190 3.53 27.35 5.90
C ARG A 190 4.90 26.90 5.37
N SER A 191 5.37 25.73 5.77
CA SER A 191 6.59 25.15 5.23
C SER A 191 6.45 24.83 3.73
N VAL A 192 5.22 24.44 3.34
CA VAL A 192 4.77 24.32 1.95
C VAL A 192 3.38 24.96 1.81
N ASP A 193 2.95 25.20 0.57
CA ASP A 193 1.65 25.77 0.26
C ASP A 193 0.67 24.69 -0.20
N ALA A 194 1.15 23.67 -0.88
CA ALA A 194 0.36 22.59 -1.46
C ALA A 194 1.06 21.23 -1.31
N ILE A 195 0.28 20.17 -1.16
CA ILE A 195 0.73 18.82 -0.91
C ILE A 195 -0.12 17.86 -1.74
N TRP A 196 0.50 16.87 -2.40
CA TRP A 196 -0.21 15.71 -2.94
C TRP A 196 -0.63 14.79 -1.80
N ILE A 197 -1.91 14.51 -1.75
CA ILE A 197 -2.50 13.65 -0.71
C ILE A 197 -3.43 12.59 -1.32
N TYR A 198 -3.80 11.62 -0.49
CA TYR A 198 -4.97 10.77 -0.67
C TYR A 198 -6.05 11.26 0.30
N TYR A 199 -7.15 11.80 -0.25
CA TYR A 199 -8.17 12.49 0.53
C TYR A 199 -8.78 11.63 1.64
N ALA A 200 -8.97 10.34 1.36
CA ALA A 200 -9.56 9.39 2.29
C ALA A 200 -8.84 9.31 3.66
N TRP A 201 -7.59 9.77 3.75
CA TRP A 201 -6.84 9.83 5.01
C TRP A 201 -6.37 11.25 5.32
N ALA A 202 -5.48 11.81 4.53
CA ALA A 202 -4.86 13.10 4.84
C ALA A 202 -5.82 14.29 4.68
N GLY A 203 -6.74 14.25 3.69
CA GLY A 203 -7.80 15.26 3.58
C GLY A 203 -8.72 15.24 4.78
N ILE A 204 -9.18 14.06 5.18
CA ILE A 204 -10.00 13.85 6.38
C ILE A 204 -9.25 14.29 7.66
N ALA A 205 -7.92 14.06 7.74
CA ALA A 205 -7.12 14.51 8.86
C ALA A 205 -7.15 16.05 9.01
N CYS A 206 -7.07 16.78 7.89
CA CYS A 206 -7.21 18.24 7.90
C CYS A 206 -8.60 18.69 8.35
N GLU A 207 -9.67 18.03 7.88
CA GLU A 207 -11.04 18.31 8.32
C GLU A 207 -11.22 18.10 9.83
N VAL A 208 -10.76 16.95 10.34
CA VAL A 208 -10.85 16.61 11.78
C VAL A 208 -10.05 17.58 12.65
N ALA A 209 -8.91 18.05 12.13
CA ALA A 209 -8.12 19.09 12.81
C ALA A 209 -8.76 20.49 12.77
N GLY A 210 -9.85 20.67 11.98
CA GLY A 210 -10.50 21.95 11.80
C GLY A 210 -9.71 22.92 10.90
N LEU A 211 -8.78 22.43 10.11
CA LEU A 211 -8.06 23.22 9.14
C LEU A 211 -8.91 23.42 7.88
N GLU A 212 -9.23 24.68 7.57
CA GLU A 212 -9.92 25.02 6.32
C GLU A 212 -8.97 24.84 5.13
N THR A 213 -9.34 23.95 4.20
CA THR A 213 -8.51 23.60 3.05
C THR A 213 -9.29 23.69 1.74
N ASP A 214 -8.58 24.00 0.66
CA ASP A 214 -9.00 23.78 -0.71
C ASP A 214 -8.41 22.44 -1.18
N TYR A 215 -9.18 21.66 -1.92
CA TYR A 215 -8.74 20.38 -2.48
C TYR A 215 -9.31 20.24 -3.90
N PHE A 216 -8.48 19.72 -4.82
CA PHE A 216 -8.95 19.24 -6.10
C PHE A 216 -8.39 17.85 -6.40
N ALA A 217 -9.26 16.91 -6.80
CA ALA A 217 -8.85 15.59 -7.22
C ALA A 217 -8.26 15.59 -8.62
N PHE A 218 -7.24 14.81 -8.88
CA PHE A 218 -6.68 14.69 -10.23
C PHE A 218 -7.66 14.06 -11.21
N ALA A 219 -8.44 13.08 -10.76
CA ALA A 219 -9.46 12.41 -11.55
C ALA A 219 -10.57 13.37 -12.04
N ASP A 220 -10.86 14.43 -11.30
CA ASP A 220 -11.84 15.47 -11.70
C ASP A 220 -11.30 16.38 -12.80
N VAL A 221 -9.97 16.53 -12.87
CA VAL A 221 -9.30 17.35 -13.90
C VAL A 221 -9.08 16.56 -15.17
N ASP A 222 -8.61 15.31 -15.05
CA ASP A 222 -8.40 14.40 -16.17
C ASP A 222 -8.71 12.95 -15.74
N PRO A 223 -9.71 12.31 -16.35
CA PRO A 223 -10.12 10.94 -16.00
C PRO A 223 -9.02 9.88 -16.14
N VAL A 224 -7.92 10.15 -16.85
CA VAL A 224 -6.77 9.23 -16.93
C VAL A 224 -6.14 8.99 -15.57
N PHE A 225 -6.30 9.92 -14.63
CA PHE A 225 -5.79 9.84 -13.27
C PHE A 225 -6.73 9.14 -12.29
N ASP A 226 -7.86 8.60 -12.76
CA ASP A 226 -8.71 7.70 -11.97
C ASP A 226 -8.19 6.25 -12.03
N TYR A 227 -6.88 6.06 -11.89
CA TYR A 227 -6.25 4.76 -11.83
C TYR A 227 -6.38 4.13 -10.43
N TYR A 228 -6.19 2.80 -10.33
CA TYR A 228 -6.42 2.08 -9.09
C TYR A 228 -5.29 2.26 -8.08
N THR A 229 -5.64 2.80 -6.93
CA THR A 229 -4.72 3.03 -5.80
C THR A 229 -5.50 3.14 -4.48
N PRO A 230 -5.33 2.18 -3.51
CA PRO A 230 -4.47 0.99 -3.58
C PRO A 230 -5.11 -0.24 -4.24
N VAL A 231 -4.27 -1.23 -4.56
CA VAL A 231 -4.67 -2.55 -5.06
C VAL A 231 -4.08 -3.68 -4.20
N ILE A 232 -4.72 -4.84 -4.21
CA ILE A 232 -4.14 -6.07 -3.67
C ILE A 232 -3.34 -6.74 -4.79
N ILE A 233 -2.06 -7.01 -4.55
CA ILE A 233 -1.19 -7.78 -5.43
C ILE A 233 -0.98 -9.19 -4.90
N ALA A 234 -0.71 -10.13 -5.79
CA ALA A 234 -0.41 -11.51 -5.47
C ALA A 234 0.80 -12.03 -6.23
N ASN A 235 1.51 -13.00 -5.64
CA ASN A 235 2.60 -13.71 -6.30
C ASN A 235 2.06 -14.64 -7.40
N ASN A 236 2.61 -14.58 -8.62
CA ASN A 236 2.11 -15.34 -9.78
C ASN A 236 2.30 -16.86 -9.63
N ASP A 237 3.40 -17.30 -9.03
CA ASP A 237 3.64 -18.73 -8.79
C ASP A 237 2.65 -19.29 -7.75
N PHE A 238 2.32 -18.48 -6.74
CA PHE A 238 1.29 -18.83 -5.76
C PHE A 238 -0.09 -18.93 -6.42
N LEU A 239 -0.46 -17.95 -7.26
CA LEU A 239 -1.74 -17.96 -7.98
C LEU A 239 -1.87 -19.20 -8.86
N ALA A 240 -0.80 -19.56 -9.60
CA ALA A 240 -0.78 -20.71 -10.47
C ALA A 240 -0.77 -22.04 -9.70
N GLY A 241 -0.02 -22.12 -8.61
CA GLY A 241 0.17 -23.35 -7.82
C GLY A 241 -0.98 -23.64 -6.85
N LYS A 242 -1.68 -22.59 -6.36
CA LYS A 242 -2.72 -22.70 -5.33
C LYS A 242 -3.94 -21.81 -5.63
N PRO A 243 -4.57 -21.95 -6.82
CA PRO A 243 -5.65 -21.07 -7.25
C PRO A 243 -6.86 -21.08 -6.31
N GLU A 244 -7.22 -22.25 -5.75
CA GLU A 244 -8.36 -22.34 -4.83
C GLU A 244 -8.06 -21.70 -3.47
N THR A 245 -6.81 -21.74 -3.00
CA THR A 245 -6.37 -21.01 -1.81
C THR A 245 -6.43 -19.50 -2.05
N ALA A 246 -6.01 -19.04 -3.22
CA ALA A 246 -6.09 -17.62 -3.60
C ALA A 246 -7.54 -17.12 -3.65
N LYS A 247 -8.44 -17.89 -4.23
CA LYS A 247 -9.90 -17.59 -4.23
C LYS A 247 -10.47 -17.57 -2.81
N ALA A 248 -10.12 -18.55 -1.98
CA ALA A 248 -10.55 -18.60 -0.59
C ALA A 248 -10.07 -17.36 0.21
N PHE A 249 -8.83 -16.93 -0.03
CA PHE A 249 -8.28 -15.71 0.57
C PHE A 249 -9.06 -14.47 0.14
N LEU A 250 -9.25 -14.26 -1.17
CA LEU A 250 -9.97 -13.10 -1.68
C LEU A 250 -11.45 -13.10 -1.30
N ALA A 251 -12.08 -14.28 -1.16
CA ALA A 251 -13.45 -14.39 -0.66
C ALA A 251 -13.55 -13.94 0.81
N ALA A 252 -12.62 -14.36 1.68
CA ALA A 252 -12.57 -13.91 3.07
C ALA A 252 -12.29 -12.40 3.17
N LEU A 253 -11.37 -11.90 2.36
CA LEU A 253 -11.02 -10.49 2.30
C LEU A 253 -12.21 -9.64 1.84
N SER A 254 -12.89 -10.07 0.76
CA SER A 254 -14.12 -9.43 0.26
C SER A 254 -15.21 -9.35 1.33
N GLU A 255 -15.41 -10.42 2.11
CA GLU A 255 -16.36 -10.42 3.21
C GLU A 255 -15.99 -9.41 4.29
N GLY A 256 -14.71 -9.25 4.58
CA GLY A 256 -14.21 -8.22 5.50
C GLY A 256 -14.51 -6.79 5.02
N TYR A 257 -14.29 -6.48 3.73
CA TYR A 257 -14.64 -5.18 3.17
C TYR A 257 -16.17 -4.97 3.10
N GLN A 258 -16.92 -6.01 2.77
CA GLN A 258 -18.39 -5.92 2.81
C GLN A 258 -18.93 -5.65 4.22
N TYR A 259 -18.29 -6.23 5.25
CA TYR A 259 -18.63 -5.90 6.63
C TYR A 259 -18.31 -4.44 6.94
N ALA A 260 -17.12 -3.96 6.53
CA ALA A 260 -16.66 -2.58 6.76
C ALA A 260 -17.56 -1.55 6.06
N MET A 261 -18.07 -1.84 4.87
CA MET A 261 -19.06 -1.01 4.16
C MET A 261 -20.39 -0.92 4.92
N LYS A 262 -20.89 -2.04 5.42
CA LYS A 262 -22.19 -2.10 6.10
C LYS A 262 -22.15 -1.60 7.54
N ASN A 263 -20.99 -1.69 8.18
CA ASN A 263 -20.79 -1.42 9.60
C ASN A 263 -19.53 -0.55 9.83
N PRO A 264 -19.46 0.68 9.29
CA PRO A 264 -18.21 1.46 9.29
C PRO A 264 -17.68 1.73 10.69
N ILE A 265 -18.53 2.03 11.68
CA ILE A 265 -18.06 2.32 13.05
C ILE A 265 -17.55 1.06 13.75
N PRO A 266 -18.30 -0.07 13.80
CA PRO A 266 -17.75 -1.32 14.34
C PRO A 266 -16.48 -1.81 13.64
N ALA A 267 -16.35 -1.58 12.33
CA ALA A 267 -15.14 -1.94 11.58
C ALA A 267 -13.94 -1.08 11.99
N ALA A 268 -14.14 0.22 12.20
CA ALA A 268 -13.12 1.12 12.74
C ALA A 268 -12.69 0.71 14.17
N ASP A 269 -13.63 0.29 15.02
CA ASP A 269 -13.31 -0.23 16.36
C ASP A 269 -12.45 -1.49 16.29
N ILE A 270 -12.76 -2.40 15.35
CA ILE A 270 -11.95 -3.61 15.10
C ILE A 270 -10.54 -3.23 14.64
N LEU A 271 -10.44 -2.31 13.68
CA LEU A 271 -9.13 -1.84 13.18
C LEU A 271 -8.30 -1.26 14.32
N MET A 272 -8.83 -0.34 15.12
CA MET A 272 -8.14 0.26 16.27
C MET A 272 -7.81 -0.77 17.37
N GLY A 273 -8.62 -1.81 17.51
CA GLY A 273 -8.36 -2.89 18.45
C GLY A 273 -7.14 -3.74 18.10
N ILE A 274 -6.83 -3.88 16.81
CA ILE A 274 -5.68 -4.63 16.30
C ILE A 274 -4.47 -3.72 16.07
N ALA A 275 -4.69 -2.49 15.64
CA ALA A 275 -3.68 -1.45 15.43
C ALA A 275 -3.88 -0.30 16.44
N PRO A 276 -3.46 -0.50 17.72
CA PRO A 276 -3.79 0.42 18.82
C PRO A 276 -3.18 1.81 18.68
N GLU A 277 -2.15 1.99 17.85
CA GLU A 277 -1.56 3.29 17.50
C GLU A 277 -2.59 4.24 16.87
N LEU A 278 -3.58 3.70 16.15
CA LEU A 278 -4.67 4.47 15.55
C LEU A 278 -5.64 5.06 16.60
N GLY A 279 -5.68 4.46 17.78
CA GLY A 279 -6.47 4.96 18.91
C GLY A 279 -6.01 6.32 19.46
N SER A 280 -4.87 6.84 19.00
CA SER A 280 -4.42 8.20 19.31
C SER A 280 -5.28 9.30 18.65
N ASN A 281 -5.93 8.99 17.52
CA ASN A 281 -6.85 9.88 16.80
C ASN A 281 -8.09 9.11 16.30
N PRO A 282 -8.99 8.68 17.18
CA PRO A 282 -10.15 7.89 16.79
C PRO A 282 -11.13 8.65 15.89
N GLU A 283 -11.19 9.98 16.01
CA GLU A 283 -12.07 10.82 15.17
C GLU A 283 -11.67 10.72 13.69
N LEU A 284 -10.37 10.76 13.40
CA LEU A 284 -9.85 10.52 12.05
C LEU A 284 -10.23 9.13 11.55
N VAL A 285 -10.02 8.10 12.35
CA VAL A 285 -10.32 6.71 11.95
C VAL A 285 -11.80 6.54 11.62
N TYR A 286 -12.69 7.07 12.47
CA TYR A 286 -14.14 7.00 12.21
C TYR A 286 -14.58 7.80 10.99
N ALA A 287 -14.04 9.01 10.80
CA ALA A 287 -14.38 9.86 9.66
C ALA A 287 -13.88 9.23 8.35
N SER A 288 -12.63 8.81 8.31
CA SER A 288 -12.02 8.13 7.16
C SER A 288 -12.74 6.81 6.83
N GLN A 289 -13.08 6.00 7.85
CA GLN A 289 -13.82 4.75 7.64
C GLN A 289 -15.22 4.96 7.07
N LYS A 290 -15.92 6.02 7.49
CA LYS A 290 -17.23 6.37 6.91
C LYS A 290 -17.10 6.77 5.44
N TYR A 291 -16.10 7.57 5.11
CA TYR A 291 -15.80 7.96 3.73
C TYR A 291 -15.49 6.73 2.86
N LEU A 292 -14.58 5.88 3.33
CA LEU A 292 -14.16 4.69 2.59
C LEU A 292 -15.26 3.62 2.47
N ALA A 293 -16.21 3.56 3.40
CA ALA A 293 -17.33 2.63 3.29
C ALA A 293 -18.13 2.82 1.99
N GLU A 294 -18.19 4.04 1.46
CA GLU A 294 -18.81 4.34 0.16
C GLU A 294 -17.84 4.12 -1.01
N ALA A 295 -16.53 4.30 -0.79
CA ALA A 295 -15.51 4.25 -1.82
C ALA A 295 -14.98 2.83 -2.14
N TYR A 296 -15.08 1.87 -1.20
CA TYR A 296 -14.53 0.53 -1.38
C TYR A 296 -15.09 -0.21 -2.59
N GLN A 297 -16.38 -0.10 -2.85
CA GLN A 297 -17.02 -0.76 -3.98
C GLN A 297 -17.62 0.23 -4.97
N ALA A 298 -18.09 1.40 -4.50
CA ALA A 298 -18.76 2.43 -5.29
C ALA A 298 -19.80 1.82 -6.26
N GLU A 299 -19.66 2.06 -7.58
CA GLU A 299 -20.56 1.54 -8.62
C GLU A 299 -20.20 0.13 -9.12
N ALA A 300 -19.06 -0.46 -8.70
CA ALA A 300 -18.64 -1.76 -9.16
C ALA A 300 -19.62 -2.87 -8.75
N ALA A 301 -19.77 -3.89 -9.58
CA ALA A 301 -20.72 -4.99 -9.33
C ALA A 301 -20.36 -5.79 -8.05
N ARG A 302 -19.06 -5.84 -7.73
CA ARG A 302 -18.51 -6.50 -6.53
C ARG A 302 -17.28 -5.75 -6.04
N TRP A 303 -16.99 -5.88 -4.74
CA TRP A 303 -15.74 -5.35 -4.20
C TRP A 303 -14.53 -5.99 -4.89
N GLY A 304 -13.53 -5.18 -5.15
CA GLY A 304 -12.25 -5.62 -5.71
C GLY A 304 -12.20 -5.66 -7.23
N GLU A 305 -13.32 -5.50 -7.93
CA GLU A 305 -13.37 -5.56 -9.40
C GLU A 305 -12.52 -4.45 -10.03
N ILE A 306 -11.68 -4.82 -10.99
CA ILE A 306 -10.84 -3.92 -11.76
C ILE A 306 -11.45 -3.79 -13.16
N ASP A 307 -11.82 -2.57 -13.56
CA ASP A 307 -12.25 -2.27 -14.92
C ASP A 307 -11.06 -2.25 -15.88
N PRO A 308 -11.05 -3.11 -16.93
CA PRO A 308 -9.92 -3.19 -17.85
C PRO A 308 -9.65 -1.90 -18.63
N ALA A 309 -10.68 -1.12 -18.93
CA ALA A 309 -10.51 0.11 -19.70
C ALA A 309 -9.88 1.20 -18.83
N ARG A 310 -10.33 1.36 -17.58
CA ARG A 310 -9.73 2.29 -16.61
C ARG A 310 -8.27 1.94 -16.34
N TRP A 311 -7.99 0.65 -16.11
CA TRP A 311 -6.64 0.16 -15.92
C TRP A 311 -5.73 0.46 -17.11
N GLY A 312 -6.17 0.09 -18.32
CA GLY A 312 -5.40 0.26 -19.55
C GLY A 312 -5.19 1.71 -19.96
N ASN A 313 -6.13 2.61 -19.66
CA ASN A 313 -5.99 4.03 -19.94
C ASN A 313 -4.78 4.65 -19.23
N PHE A 314 -4.58 4.32 -17.97
CA PHE A 314 -3.42 4.83 -17.23
C PHE A 314 -2.09 4.25 -17.76
N TYR A 315 -2.04 2.97 -18.08
CA TYR A 315 -0.83 2.35 -18.67
C TYR A 315 -0.52 2.90 -20.07
N THR A 316 -1.54 3.18 -20.86
CA THR A 316 -1.39 3.88 -22.15
C THR A 316 -0.77 5.26 -21.93
N TRP A 317 -1.27 6.01 -20.95
CA TRP A 317 -0.73 7.33 -20.59
C TRP A 317 0.74 7.27 -20.14
N LEU A 318 1.13 6.27 -19.35
CA LEU A 318 2.54 6.07 -18.95
C LEU A 318 3.44 5.86 -20.17
N ASN A 319 3.00 5.04 -21.15
CA ASN A 319 3.73 4.79 -22.38
C ASN A 319 3.87 6.05 -23.25
N GLU A 320 2.78 6.78 -23.47
CA GLU A 320 2.74 8.01 -24.28
C GLU A 320 3.67 9.09 -23.72
N ASN A 321 3.74 9.18 -22.39
CA ASN A 321 4.61 10.14 -21.69
C ASN A 321 6.03 9.59 -21.44
N LYS A 322 6.34 8.35 -21.85
CA LYS A 322 7.65 7.70 -21.72
C LYS A 322 8.16 7.70 -20.28
N LEU A 323 7.27 7.41 -19.33
CA LEU A 323 7.57 7.45 -17.90
C LEU A 323 8.21 6.16 -17.37
N LEU A 324 8.33 5.15 -18.22
CA LEU A 324 8.93 3.84 -17.90
C LEU A 324 10.13 3.53 -18.81
N GLU A 325 11.03 2.68 -18.32
CA GLU A 325 12.19 2.21 -19.08
C GLU A 325 11.84 1.05 -20.05
N GLY A 326 10.78 1.19 -20.83
CA GLY A 326 10.33 0.21 -21.81
C GLY A 326 8.84 0.31 -22.07
N GLU A 327 8.33 -0.57 -22.93
CA GLU A 327 6.92 -0.63 -23.27
C GLU A 327 6.14 -1.48 -22.25
N LEU A 328 4.95 -1.03 -21.93
CA LEU A 328 4.00 -1.69 -21.04
C LEU A 328 2.76 -2.08 -21.87
N ASP A 329 2.37 -3.36 -21.83
CA ASP A 329 1.08 -3.76 -22.39
C ASP A 329 -0.06 -3.17 -21.53
N PRO A 330 -0.93 -2.31 -22.08
CA PRO A 330 -2.02 -1.73 -21.31
C PRO A 330 -2.98 -2.75 -20.68
N ALA A 331 -3.04 -3.97 -21.20
CA ALA A 331 -3.91 -5.02 -20.69
C ALA A 331 -3.26 -5.93 -19.65
N CYS A 332 -1.96 -5.74 -19.34
CA CYS A 332 -1.24 -6.58 -18.39
C CYS A 332 -1.39 -6.13 -16.93
N GLY A 333 -0.93 -6.98 -16.02
CA GLY A 333 -0.68 -6.65 -14.61
C GLY A 333 -1.87 -6.81 -13.68
N PHE A 334 -3.04 -7.21 -14.15
CA PHE A 334 -4.20 -7.48 -13.29
C PHE A 334 -5.02 -8.69 -13.76
N THR A 335 -5.85 -9.22 -12.85
CA THR A 335 -6.89 -10.22 -13.16
C THR A 335 -8.04 -10.14 -12.16
N ASN A 336 -9.26 -10.41 -12.62
CA ASN A 336 -10.46 -10.55 -11.79
C ASN A 336 -10.84 -12.03 -11.53
N ASP A 337 -10.03 -13.00 -12.00
CA ASP A 337 -10.39 -14.44 -12.02
C ASP A 337 -10.45 -15.09 -10.63
N TYR A 338 -9.87 -14.45 -9.62
CA TYR A 338 -9.83 -14.95 -8.25
C TYR A 338 -10.86 -14.28 -7.33
N LEU A 339 -11.56 -13.25 -7.80
CA LEU A 339 -12.62 -12.58 -7.04
C LEU A 339 -13.87 -13.47 -6.91
N PRO A 340 -14.56 -13.44 -5.74
CA PRO A 340 -15.80 -14.18 -5.50
C PRO A 340 -16.97 -13.68 -6.34
#